data_30b1622b8d66712ea0fba06c601ce0a9
#
_entry.id   30b1622b8d66712ea0fba06c601ce0a9
#
_cell.length_a   1.000
_cell.length_b   1.000
_cell.length_c   1.000
_cell.angle_alpha   90.00
_cell.angle_beta   90.00
_cell.angle_gamma   90.00
#
_symmetry.space_group_name_H-M   'P 1'
#
loop_
_entity.id
_entity.type
_entity.pdbx_description
1 polymer ?
#
loop_
_entity_poly.entity_id
_entity_poly.type
_entity_poly.pdbx_seq_one_letter_code
_entity_poly.pdbx_strand_id
1 'polypeptide(L)'
;MRILLVEDEKLLRSQLRTALQDAGYSVDEADNGRDAQFMGDTEAFDCVVLDLGLPVVDGLTVLQRWRTGGRRMPVLILTARDNWHEKVAGIDAGADDYLTKPFHMEELLARLRALIRRASGQASAVLQCGALQLDTRSGRVTCAGQPVVLTGHEYRVFDYLMHRPGMLVSRTELTEHIYAQ
;
A
#
# COMPACT_ATOMS: atom_id res chain seq x y z
N MET A 1 -5.75 2.85 -5.81
CA MET A 1 -4.77 1.91 -5.25
C MET A 1 -5.40 1.12 -4.12
N ARG A 2 -5.22 -0.19 -4.12
CA ARG A 2 -5.84 -1.13 -3.19
C ARG A 2 -4.81 -1.61 -2.15
N ILE A 3 -5.12 -1.43 -0.88
CA ILE A 3 -4.25 -1.76 0.26
C ILE A 3 -4.87 -2.89 1.07
N LEU A 4 -4.09 -3.91 1.40
CA LEU A 4 -4.46 -4.87 2.43
C LEU A 4 -3.91 -4.38 3.77
N LEU A 5 -4.79 -4.13 4.72
CA LEU A 5 -4.47 -3.74 6.09
C LEU A 5 -4.64 -4.94 7.02
N VAL A 6 -3.54 -5.37 7.63
CA VAL A 6 -3.52 -6.51 8.54
C VAL A 6 -3.08 -6.06 9.93
N GLU A 7 -4.03 -5.99 10.85
CA GLU A 7 -3.84 -5.52 12.23
C GLU A 7 -4.92 -6.14 13.10
N ASP A 8 -4.57 -6.78 14.21
CA ASP A 8 -5.53 -7.44 15.10
C ASP A 8 -6.16 -6.47 16.10
N GLU A 9 -5.45 -5.41 16.49
CA GLU A 9 -6.00 -4.39 17.40
C GLU A 9 -7.07 -3.56 16.70
N LYS A 10 -8.32 -3.76 17.09
CA LYS A 10 -9.50 -3.15 16.43
C LYS A 10 -9.45 -1.63 16.37
N LEU A 11 -8.96 -0.97 17.43
CA LEU A 11 -8.91 0.50 17.46
C LEU A 11 -7.88 1.02 16.47
N LEU A 12 -6.66 0.49 16.50
CA LEU A 12 -5.60 0.87 15.57
C LEU A 12 -5.99 0.55 14.13
N ARG A 13 -6.54 -0.63 13.86
CA ARG A 13 -7.04 -1.01 12.54
C ARG A 13 -8.08 0.00 12.01
N SER A 14 -9.03 0.41 12.84
CA SER A 14 -10.04 1.41 12.46
C SER A 14 -9.43 2.78 12.16
N GLN A 15 -8.45 3.22 12.94
CA GLN A 15 -7.74 4.47 12.70
C GLN A 15 -6.93 4.43 11.40
N LEU A 16 -6.19 3.34 11.19
CA LEU A 16 -5.43 3.10 9.96
C LEU A 16 -6.33 3.07 8.72
N ARG A 17 -7.44 2.32 8.79
CA ARG A 17 -8.43 2.27 7.70
C ARG A 17 -8.91 3.67 7.34
N THR A 18 -9.36 4.44 8.33
CA THR A 18 -9.87 5.80 8.10
C THR A 18 -8.83 6.67 7.42
N ALA A 19 -7.59 6.68 7.95
CA ALA A 19 -6.51 7.49 7.37
C ALA A 19 -6.14 7.08 5.94
N LEU A 20 -6.15 5.77 5.65
CA LEU A 20 -5.89 5.25 4.32
C LEU A 20 -7.02 5.61 3.34
N GLN A 21 -8.28 5.49 3.76
CA GLN A 21 -9.43 5.87 2.95
C GLN A 21 -9.46 7.38 2.68
N ASP A 22 -9.17 8.21 3.68
CA ASP A 22 -9.08 9.67 3.53
C ASP A 22 -7.95 10.06 2.56
N ALA A 23 -6.87 9.27 2.51
CA ALA A 23 -5.79 9.42 1.53
C ALA A 23 -6.14 8.88 0.12
N GLY A 24 -7.35 8.35 -0.08
CA GLY A 24 -7.86 7.90 -1.38
C GLY A 24 -7.57 6.44 -1.72
N TYR A 25 -7.10 5.63 -0.77
CA TYR A 25 -6.89 4.20 -0.97
C TYR A 25 -8.19 3.40 -0.80
N SER A 26 -8.33 2.33 -1.57
CA SER A 26 -9.28 1.25 -1.30
C SER A 26 -8.64 0.31 -0.26
N VAL A 27 -9.35 -0.04 0.81
CA VAL A 27 -8.78 -0.77 1.94
C VAL A 27 -9.57 -2.04 2.22
N ASP A 28 -8.89 -3.17 2.14
CA ASP A 28 -9.37 -4.45 2.62
C ASP A 28 -8.70 -4.76 3.97
N GLU A 29 -9.42 -5.38 4.89
CA GLU A 29 -8.96 -5.61 6.25
C GLU A 29 -8.86 -7.10 6.57
N ALA A 30 -7.82 -7.46 7.33
CA ALA A 30 -7.74 -8.76 8.01
C ALA A 30 -7.27 -8.52 9.46
N ASP A 31 -7.78 -9.31 10.40
CA ASP A 31 -7.46 -9.21 11.82
C ASP A 31 -6.65 -10.41 12.34
N ASN A 32 -6.22 -11.26 11.46
CA ASN A 32 -5.39 -12.43 11.76
C ASN A 32 -4.56 -12.85 10.55
N GLY A 33 -3.48 -13.61 10.82
CA GLY A 33 -2.54 -13.99 9.78
C GLY A 33 -3.07 -15.01 8.77
N ARG A 34 -4.05 -15.85 9.14
CA ARG A 34 -4.62 -16.84 8.21
C ARG A 34 -5.44 -16.16 7.12
N ASP A 35 -6.32 -15.24 7.50
CA ASP A 35 -7.15 -14.50 6.56
C ASP A 35 -6.29 -13.57 5.69
N ALA A 36 -5.29 -12.92 6.30
CA ALA A 36 -4.31 -12.13 5.57
C ALA A 36 -3.57 -12.96 4.51
N GLN A 37 -3.10 -14.16 4.88
CA GLN A 37 -2.44 -15.07 3.95
C GLN A 37 -3.35 -15.42 2.79
N PHE A 38 -4.59 -15.84 3.08
CA PHE A 38 -5.56 -16.21 2.05
C PHE A 38 -5.82 -15.05 1.07
N MET A 39 -6.08 -13.85 1.58
CA MET A 39 -6.34 -12.66 0.76
C MET A 39 -5.12 -12.32 -0.12
N GLY A 40 -3.92 -12.29 0.44
CA GLY A 40 -2.71 -12.02 -0.31
C GLY A 40 -2.34 -13.09 -1.33
N ASP A 41 -2.80 -14.34 -1.16
CA ASP A 41 -2.61 -15.43 -2.10
C ASP A 41 -3.62 -15.40 -3.26
N THR A 42 -4.83 -14.92 -3.01
CA THR A 42 -5.93 -14.99 -3.99
C THR A 42 -6.21 -13.68 -4.71
N GLU A 43 -5.85 -12.53 -4.11
CA GLU A 43 -6.17 -11.22 -4.64
C GLU A 43 -4.93 -10.39 -4.94
N ALA A 44 -5.10 -9.31 -5.71
CA ALA A 44 -4.02 -8.38 -6.05
C ALA A 44 -4.14 -7.12 -5.21
N PHE A 45 -3.02 -6.75 -4.57
CA PHE A 45 -2.89 -5.52 -3.78
C PHE A 45 -1.72 -4.69 -4.28
N ASP A 46 -1.86 -3.36 -4.24
CA ASP A 46 -0.80 -2.42 -4.60
C ASP A 46 0.24 -2.28 -3.48
N CYS A 47 -0.18 -2.51 -2.23
CA CYS A 47 0.69 -2.59 -1.06
C CYS A 47 -0.04 -3.30 0.10
N VAL A 48 0.73 -3.85 1.03
CA VAL A 48 0.22 -4.45 2.27
C VAL A 48 0.82 -3.73 3.47
N VAL A 49 -0.01 -3.40 4.44
CA VAL A 49 0.40 -3.00 5.80
C VAL A 49 0.20 -4.20 6.69
N LEU A 50 1.28 -4.73 7.27
CA LEU A 50 1.29 -6.00 7.97
C LEU A 50 1.84 -5.85 9.38
N ASP A 51 1.00 -6.05 10.39
CA ASP A 51 1.50 -6.25 11.75
C ASP A 51 2.19 -7.62 11.89
N LEU A 52 3.28 -7.66 12.62
CA LEU A 52 3.97 -8.93 12.92
C LEU A 52 3.34 -9.69 14.08
N GLY A 53 2.73 -9.00 15.04
CA GLY A 53 2.14 -9.57 16.24
C GLY A 53 0.76 -10.22 16.06
N LEU A 54 0.46 -10.81 14.93
CA LEU A 54 -0.86 -11.33 14.60
C LEU A 54 -1.19 -12.65 15.30
N PRO A 55 -2.47 -12.88 15.66
CA PRO A 55 -2.94 -14.16 16.12
C PRO A 55 -3.08 -15.17 14.98
N VAL A 56 -3.17 -16.45 15.34
CA VAL A 56 -3.37 -17.65 14.49
C VAL A 56 -2.11 -17.97 13.65
N VAL A 57 -1.67 -17.05 12.82
CA VAL A 57 -0.38 -17.11 12.08
C VAL A 57 0.27 -15.76 12.24
N ASP A 58 1.51 -15.73 12.74
CA ASP A 58 2.26 -14.48 12.91
C ASP A 58 2.60 -13.84 11.55
N GLY A 59 2.75 -12.51 11.56
CA GLY A 59 2.94 -11.74 10.33
C GLY A 59 4.24 -12.09 9.58
N LEU A 60 5.30 -12.48 10.29
CA LEU A 60 6.55 -12.91 9.67
C LEU A 60 6.35 -14.19 8.85
N THR A 61 5.66 -15.16 9.41
CA THR A 61 5.30 -16.41 8.72
C THR A 61 4.43 -16.14 7.50
N VAL A 62 3.45 -15.23 7.61
CA VAL A 62 2.61 -14.82 6.47
C VAL A 62 3.47 -14.25 5.35
N LEU A 63 4.37 -13.31 5.66
CA LEU A 63 5.26 -12.69 4.70
C LEU A 63 6.15 -13.71 4.00
N GLN A 64 6.77 -14.62 4.76
CA GLN A 64 7.61 -15.68 4.21
C GLN A 64 6.84 -16.59 3.24
N ARG A 65 5.61 -16.96 3.59
CA ARG A 65 4.75 -17.78 2.72
C ARG A 65 4.39 -17.05 1.43
N TRP A 66 4.04 -15.77 1.49
CA TRP A 66 3.79 -14.97 0.29
C TRP A 66 5.03 -14.94 -0.61
N ARG A 67 6.21 -14.69 -0.07
CA ARG A 67 7.46 -14.63 -0.86
C ARG A 67 7.81 -15.99 -1.47
N THR A 68 7.68 -17.07 -0.70
CA THR A 68 7.87 -18.45 -1.20
C THR A 68 6.84 -18.80 -2.28
N GLY A 69 5.60 -18.33 -2.15
CA GLY A 69 4.53 -18.48 -3.14
C GLY A 69 4.66 -17.56 -4.37
N GLY A 70 5.75 -16.78 -4.48
CA GLY A 70 6.01 -15.90 -5.61
C GLY A 70 5.24 -14.57 -5.58
N ARG A 71 4.56 -14.25 -4.47
CA ARG A 71 3.88 -12.97 -4.29
C ARG A 71 4.89 -11.86 -4.05
N ARG A 72 4.81 -10.79 -4.85
CA ARG A 72 5.78 -9.69 -4.87
C ARG A 72 5.20 -8.32 -4.52
N MET A 73 3.93 -8.25 -4.09
CA MET A 73 3.35 -6.99 -3.66
C MET A 73 4.23 -6.35 -2.57
N PRO A 74 4.40 -5.03 -2.56
CA PRO A 74 5.14 -4.32 -1.52
C PRO A 74 4.51 -4.54 -0.15
N VAL A 75 5.34 -4.77 0.87
CA VAL A 75 4.91 -4.98 2.25
C VAL A 75 5.62 -4.01 3.18
N LEU A 76 4.82 -3.18 3.87
CA LEU A 76 5.24 -2.37 5.01
C LEU A 76 4.90 -3.12 6.29
N ILE A 77 5.90 -3.52 7.05
CA ILE A 77 5.68 -4.17 8.34
C ILE A 77 5.48 -3.15 9.46
N LEU A 78 4.54 -3.43 10.35
CA LEU A 78 4.41 -2.76 11.63
C LEU A 78 5.06 -3.63 12.71
N THR A 79 5.84 -3.01 13.62
CA THR A 79 6.58 -3.75 14.64
C THR A 79 6.61 -2.97 15.95
N ALA A 80 6.68 -3.65 17.08
CA ALA A 80 6.84 -3.02 18.38
C ALA A 80 8.23 -2.34 18.49
N ARG A 81 8.30 -1.27 19.30
CA ARG A 81 9.46 -0.37 19.40
C ARG A 81 10.76 -1.10 19.78
N ASP A 82 10.68 -2.08 20.65
CA ASP A 82 11.86 -2.72 21.27
C ASP A 82 12.28 -4.04 20.58
N ASN A 83 11.66 -4.37 19.45
CA ASN A 83 11.88 -5.65 18.79
C ASN A 83 12.74 -5.51 17.52
N TRP A 84 14.02 -5.14 17.70
CA TRP A 84 14.95 -5.01 16.58
C TRP A 84 15.17 -6.36 15.85
N HIS A 85 15.04 -7.48 16.57
CA HIS A 85 15.11 -8.82 15.97
C HIS A 85 13.99 -9.05 14.96
N GLU A 86 12.75 -8.59 15.26
CA GLU A 86 11.65 -8.67 14.32
C GLU A 86 11.86 -7.81 13.07
N LYS A 87 12.50 -6.65 13.23
CA LYS A 87 12.85 -5.80 12.09
C LYS A 87 13.82 -6.49 11.14
N VAL A 88 14.90 -7.06 11.69
CA VAL A 88 15.89 -7.80 10.90
C VAL A 88 15.23 -9.01 10.24
N ALA A 89 14.49 -9.81 11.00
CA ALA A 89 13.77 -10.97 10.48
C ALA A 89 12.76 -10.60 9.39
N GLY A 90 12.06 -9.47 9.54
CA GLY A 90 11.11 -8.96 8.55
C GLY A 90 11.79 -8.53 7.24
N ILE A 91 12.92 -7.84 7.33
CA ILE A 91 13.73 -7.46 6.17
C ILE A 91 14.26 -8.71 5.46
N ASP A 92 14.83 -9.66 6.20
CA ASP A 92 15.34 -10.92 5.66
C ASP A 92 14.24 -11.79 5.05
N ALA A 93 13.01 -11.70 5.59
CA ALA A 93 11.83 -12.36 5.04
C ALA A 93 11.29 -11.70 3.77
N GLY A 94 11.83 -10.54 3.38
CA GLY A 94 11.47 -9.85 2.14
C GLY A 94 10.45 -8.73 2.32
N ALA A 95 10.38 -8.09 3.50
CA ALA A 95 9.68 -6.82 3.68
C ALA A 95 10.38 -5.70 2.90
N ASP A 96 9.59 -4.76 2.39
CA ASP A 96 10.11 -3.65 1.59
C ASP A 96 10.39 -2.40 2.43
N ASP A 97 9.73 -2.28 3.58
CA ASP A 97 9.99 -1.25 4.60
C ASP A 97 9.38 -1.67 5.94
N TYR A 98 9.69 -0.95 7.00
CA TYR A 98 9.13 -1.16 8.34
C TYR A 98 8.78 0.16 9.01
N LEU A 99 7.85 0.11 9.96
CA LEU A 99 7.44 1.23 10.78
C LEU A 99 7.23 0.76 12.22
N THR A 100 7.85 1.46 13.17
CA THR A 100 7.77 1.10 14.60
C THR A 100 6.58 1.75 15.29
N LYS A 101 5.83 0.97 16.05
CA LYS A 101 4.76 1.45 16.96
C LYS A 101 5.39 2.09 18.22
N PRO A 102 4.90 3.25 18.70
CA PRO A 102 3.89 4.12 18.08
C PRO A 102 4.48 4.95 16.94
N PHE A 103 3.68 5.27 15.94
CA PHE A 103 4.08 6.04 14.76
C PHE A 103 3.08 7.17 14.46
N HIS A 104 3.53 8.12 13.65
CA HIS A 104 2.65 9.15 13.10
C HIS A 104 1.99 8.65 11.81
N MET A 105 0.70 8.92 11.67
CA MET A 105 -0.07 8.50 10.49
C MET A 105 0.50 9.06 9.19
N GLU A 106 1.00 10.29 9.22
CA GLU A 106 1.67 10.93 8.08
C GLU A 106 2.92 10.17 7.62
N GLU A 107 3.68 9.59 8.57
CA GLU A 107 4.85 8.77 8.25
C GLU A 107 4.44 7.48 7.55
N LEU A 108 3.41 6.79 8.04
CA LEU A 108 2.86 5.60 7.40
C LEU A 108 2.44 5.89 5.96
N LEU A 109 1.66 6.95 5.74
CA LEU A 109 1.20 7.35 4.41
C LEU A 109 2.37 7.73 3.48
N ALA A 110 3.40 8.39 3.99
CA ALA A 110 4.59 8.74 3.20
C ALA A 110 5.36 7.49 2.76
N ARG A 111 5.53 6.50 3.65
CA ARG A 111 6.18 5.22 3.34
C ARG A 111 5.38 4.41 2.33
N LEU A 112 4.07 4.34 2.48
CA LEU A 112 3.18 3.67 1.52
C LEU A 112 3.31 4.26 0.11
N ARG A 113 3.23 5.60 -0.01
CA ARG A 113 3.43 6.27 -1.31
C ARG A 113 4.79 5.92 -1.93
N ALA A 114 5.85 5.88 -1.12
CA ALA A 114 7.18 5.54 -1.59
C ALA A 114 7.29 4.08 -2.06
N LEU A 115 6.66 3.16 -1.32
CA LEU A 115 6.62 1.73 -1.67
C LEU A 115 5.89 1.48 -2.99
N ILE A 116 4.67 2.01 -3.13
CA ILE A 116 3.85 1.88 -4.35
C ILE A 116 4.60 2.46 -5.56
N ARG A 117 5.18 3.64 -5.40
CA ARG A 117 5.97 4.30 -6.45
C ARG A 117 7.16 3.44 -6.87
N ARG A 118 7.95 2.93 -5.93
CA ARG A 118 9.11 2.06 -6.23
C ARG A 118 8.69 0.75 -6.91
N ALA A 119 7.60 0.16 -6.48
CA ALA A 119 7.05 -1.06 -7.09
C ALA A 119 6.61 -0.85 -8.54
N SER A 120 6.16 0.35 -8.90
CA SER A 120 5.84 0.72 -10.28
C SER A 120 7.06 1.20 -11.10
N GLY A 121 8.28 1.04 -10.58
CA GLY A 121 9.52 1.44 -11.26
C GLY A 121 9.79 2.94 -11.29
N GLN A 122 9.08 3.74 -10.49
CA GLN A 122 9.18 5.19 -10.47
C GLN A 122 10.08 5.66 -9.33
N ALA A 123 11.20 6.31 -9.67
CA ALA A 123 12.13 6.83 -8.67
C ALA A 123 11.70 8.20 -8.12
N SER A 124 11.10 9.04 -8.97
CA SER A 124 10.68 10.41 -8.62
C SER A 124 9.32 10.45 -7.93
N ALA A 125 9.15 11.37 -6.98
CA ALA A 125 7.83 11.68 -6.40
C ALA A 125 6.91 12.39 -7.39
N VAL A 126 7.44 12.94 -8.47
CA VAL A 126 6.67 13.50 -9.59
C VAL A 126 6.66 12.49 -10.72
N LEU A 127 5.49 11.93 -10.98
CA LEU A 127 5.24 11.03 -12.10
C LEU A 127 4.98 11.86 -13.35
N GLN A 128 5.51 11.44 -14.50
CA GLN A 128 5.34 12.15 -15.77
C GLN A 128 4.95 11.18 -16.89
N CYS A 129 3.95 11.57 -17.65
CA CYS A 129 3.54 10.87 -18.87
C CYS A 129 3.17 11.93 -19.94
N GLY A 130 4.06 12.12 -20.93
CA GLY A 130 3.91 13.21 -21.90
C GLY A 130 3.87 14.57 -21.21
N ALA A 131 2.81 15.35 -21.47
CA ALA A 131 2.60 16.65 -20.86
C ALA A 131 1.97 16.58 -19.45
N LEU A 132 1.52 15.40 -19.02
CA LEU A 132 0.88 15.19 -17.72
C LEU A 132 1.92 14.96 -16.63
N GLN A 133 1.71 15.59 -15.48
CA GLN A 133 2.51 15.38 -14.27
C GLN A 133 1.61 15.21 -13.05
N LEU A 134 2.03 14.33 -12.14
CA LEU A 134 1.41 14.10 -10.85
C LEU A 134 2.48 14.17 -9.76
N ASP A 135 2.42 15.15 -8.87
CA ASP A 135 3.18 15.12 -7.62
C ASP A 135 2.44 14.25 -6.60
N THR A 136 2.95 13.06 -6.35
CA THR A 136 2.32 12.08 -5.45
C THR A 136 2.32 12.51 -3.97
N ARG A 137 3.13 13.51 -3.58
CA ARG A 137 3.16 14.03 -2.20
C ARG A 137 2.03 15.02 -1.95
N SER A 138 1.79 15.91 -2.92
CA SER A 138 0.78 16.97 -2.80
C SER A 138 -0.53 16.64 -3.48
N GLY A 139 -0.59 15.58 -4.31
CA GLY A 139 -1.73 15.25 -5.14
C GLY A 139 -1.96 16.24 -6.29
N ARG A 140 -0.99 17.13 -6.58
CA ARG A 140 -1.12 18.14 -7.62
C ARG A 140 -0.96 17.52 -9.00
N VAL A 141 -1.94 17.79 -9.86
CA VAL A 141 -1.92 17.40 -11.28
C VAL A 141 -1.69 18.61 -12.15
N THR A 142 -0.82 18.49 -13.14
CA THR A 142 -0.63 19.51 -14.19
C THR A 142 -0.63 18.88 -15.59
N CYS A 143 -1.06 19.66 -16.59
CA CYS A 143 -0.93 19.33 -18.01
C CYS A 143 -0.22 20.47 -18.70
N ALA A 144 0.90 20.20 -19.34
CA ALA A 144 1.77 21.22 -19.95
C ALA A 144 2.08 22.40 -18.99
N GLY A 145 2.31 22.09 -17.72
CA GLY A 145 2.60 23.06 -16.65
C GLY A 145 1.38 23.80 -16.08
N GLN A 146 0.18 23.62 -16.65
CA GLN A 146 -1.04 24.23 -16.15
C GLN A 146 -1.73 23.32 -15.15
N PRO A 147 -2.19 23.85 -13.98
CA PRO A 147 -2.91 23.05 -12.99
C PRO A 147 -4.19 22.46 -13.57
N VAL A 148 -4.44 21.18 -13.24
CA VAL A 148 -5.68 20.47 -13.58
C VAL A 148 -6.39 20.12 -12.27
N VAL A 149 -7.66 20.50 -12.16
CA VAL A 149 -8.53 20.15 -11.03
C VAL A 149 -9.30 18.90 -11.39
N LEU A 150 -9.13 17.86 -10.58
CA LEU A 150 -9.85 16.59 -10.70
C LEU A 150 -10.76 16.40 -9.48
N THR A 151 -11.90 15.77 -9.69
CA THR A 151 -12.71 15.24 -8.60
C THR A 151 -11.94 14.12 -7.89
N GLY A 152 -12.31 13.77 -6.67
CA GLY A 152 -11.64 12.69 -5.93
C GLY A 152 -11.66 11.34 -6.67
N HIS A 153 -12.73 11.10 -7.45
CA HIS A 153 -12.83 9.88 -8.26
C HIS A 153 -11.90 9.92 -9.49
N GLU A 154 -11.93 11.01 -10.24
CA GLU A 154 -11.03 11.21 -11.39
C GLU A 154 -9.55 11.15 -10.95
N TYR A 155 -9.22 11.73 -9.79
CA TYR A 155 -7.89 11.66 -9.24
C TYR A 155 -7.44 10.21 -8.97
N ARG A 156 -8.29 9.38 -8.35
CA ARG A 156 -7.95 7.98 -8.08
C ARG A 156 -7.70 7.17 -9.35
N VAL A 157 -8.53 7.39 -10.39
CA VAL A 157 -8.32 6.78 -11.71
C VAL A 157 -7.01 7.27 -12.31
N PHE A 158 -6.77 8.57 -12.29
CA PHE A 158 -5.57 9.19 -12.85
C PHE A 158 -4.31 8.70 -12.14
N ASP A 159 -4.30 8.71 -10.81
CA ASP A 159 -3.18 8.23 -9.98
C ASP A 159 -2.86 6.76 -10.29
N TYR A 160 -3.89 5.92 -10.39
CA TYR A 160 -3.71 4.51 -10.74
C TYR A 160 -3.04 4.31 -12.10
N LEU A 161 -3.47 5.06 -13.11
CA LEU A 161 -2.93 4.99 -14.47
C LEU A 161 -1.51 5.56 -14.56
N MET A 162 -1.22 6.65 -13.84
CA MET A 162 0.11 7.28 -13.82
C MET A 162 1.20 6.37 -13.24
N HIS A 163 0.84 5.43 -12.38
CA HIS A 163 1.76 4.41 -11.87
C HIS A 163 1.97 3.23 -12.83
N ARG A 164 1.25 3.17 -13.97
CA ARG A 164 1.29 2.08 -14.95
C ARG A 164 1.51 2.59 -16.39
N PRO A 165 2.56 3.39 -16.63
CA PRO A 165 2.80 3.93 -17.95
C PRO A 165 3.05 2.80 -18.97
N GLY A 166 2.36 2.86 -20.12
CA GLY A 166 2.49 1.88 -21.18
C GLY A 166 1.82 0.53 -20.91
N MET A 167 1.13 0.38 -19.80
CA MET A 167 0.39 -0.86 -19.48
C MET A 167 -1.07 -0.73 -19.88
N LEU A 168 -1.64 -1.84 -20.37
CA LEU A 168 -3.08 -1.95 -20.57
C LEU A 168 -3.74 -2.26 -19.21
N VAL A 169 -4.67 -1.44 -18.81
CA VAL A 169 -5.46 -1.60 -17.59
C VAL A 169 -6.88 -1.95 -17.97
N SER A 170 -7.38 -3.10 -17.50
CA SER A 170 -8.75 -3.51 -17.76
C SER A 170 -9.74 -2.72 -16.90
N ARG A 171 -11.02 -2.67 -17.34
CA ARG A 171 -12.09 -2.05 -16.55
C ARG A 171 -12.26 -2.75 -15.20
N THR A 172 -12.18 -4.07 -15.18
CA THR A 172 -12.30 -4.88 -13.95
C THR A 172 -11.18 -4.53 -12.97
N GLU A 173 -9.93 -4.56 -13.42
CA GLU A 173 -8.75 -4.18 -12.63
C GLU A 173 -8.91 -2.77 -12.05
N LEU A 174 -9.32 -1.80 -12.88
CA LEU A 174 -9.52 -0.43 -12.43
C LEU A 174 -10.60 -0.34 -11.35
N THR A 175 -11.69 -1.09 -11.51
CA THR A 175 -12.78 -1.13 -10.53
C THR A 175 -12.31 -1.72 -9.20
N GLU A 176 -11.60 -2.83 -9.22
CA GLU A 176 -11.10 -3.52 -8.02
C GLU A 176 -10.11 -2.65 -7.21
N HIS A 177 -9.30 -1.85 -7.89
CA HIS A 177 -8.27 -1.03 -7.26
C HIS A 177 -8.71 0.38 -6.85
N ILE A 178 -9.87 0.85 -7.31
CA ILE A 178 -10.36 2.20 -7.05
C ILE A 178 -11.56 2.22 -6.10
N TYR A 179 -12.40 1.20 -6.15
CA TYR A 179 -13.56 1.09 -5.27
C TYR A 179 -13.27 0.09 -4.15
N ALA A 180 -13.41 0.53 -2.90
CA ALA A 180 -13.55 -0.39 -1.78
C ALA A 180 -14.88 -1.14 -1.94
N GLN A 181 -14.86 -2.45 -1.78
CA GLN A 181 -16.07 -3.25 -1.64
C GLN A 181 -16.62 -3.12 -0.22
#